data_81d4e3a106849341b6d84eb5c231c1ba
#
_entry.id   81d4e3a106849341b6d84eb5c231c1ba
#
_cell.length_a   1.000
_cell.length_b   1.000
_cell.length_c   1.000
_cell.angle_alpha   90.00
_cell.angle_beta   90.00
_cell.angle_gamma   90.00
#
_symmetry.space_group_name_H-M   'P 1'
#
loop_
_entity.id
_entity.type
_entity.pdbx_description
1 polymer ?
#
loop_
_entity_poly.entity_id
_entity_poly.type
_entity_poly.pdbx_seq_one_letter_code
_entity_poly.pdbx_strand_id
1 'polypeptide(L)'
;IEFIRATVDGMCDRGFGRIVNISTGASKFPSELRTLSGPPRAALSNYTVAISKAVAKYNVTINNLLPGMHHTATSQERFGEIAREQDKTYEEVVKDWIDEWKIPAERFGNIEEFGAICAMLCSNQASYIVGQNIVIDGGITNSTF
;
A
#
# COMPACT_ATOMS: atom_id res chain seq x y z
N ILE A 1 4.21 13.45 -5.21
CA ILE A 1 3.57 14.24 -6.28
C ILE A 1 4.60 14.66 -7.33
N GLU A 2 5.75 15.20 -6.92
CA GLU A 2 6.78 15.71 -7.87
C GLU A 2 7.29 14.62 -8.83
N PHE A 3 7.50 13.38 -8.37
CA PHE A 3 7.87 12.28 -9.27
C PHE A 3 6.81 12.00 -10.34
N ILE A 4 5.52 12.07 -9.98
CA ILE A 4 4.43 11.90 -10.95
C ILE A 4 4.50 13.01 -11.98
N ARG A 5 4.63 14.26 -11.55
CA ARG A 5 4.73 15.44 -12.44
C ARG A 5 5.94 15.37 -13.38
N ALA A 6 7.08 14.88 -12.86
CA ALA A 6 8.31 14.81 -13.65
C ALA A 6 8.31 13.67 -14.69
N THR A 7 7.42 12.68 -14.56
CA THR A 7 7.47 11.45 -15.39
C THR A 7 6.27 11.24 -16.27
N VAL A 8 5.10 11.77 -15.90
CA VAL A 8 3.82 11.46 -16.52
C VAL A 8 3.73 11.89 -17.98
N ASP A 9 4.24 13.07 -18.32
CA ASP A 9 4.19 13.61 -19.69
C ASP A 9 4.98 12.72 -20.65
N GLY A 10 6.21 12.35 -20.28
CA GLY A 10 7.02 11.43 -21.08
C GLY A 10 6.42 10.01 -21.19
N MET A 11 5.61 9.56 -20.21
CA MET A 11 4.85 8.34 -20.31
C MET A 11 3.68 8.48 -21.30
N CYS A 12 2.99 9.61 -21.28
CA CYS A 12 1.93 9.91 -22.25
C CYS A 12 2.45 9.96 -23.67
N ASP A 13 3.59 10.60 -23.89
CA ASP A 13 4.22 10.72 -25.22
C ASP A 13 4.60 9.36 -25.80
N ARG A 14 5.01 8.40 -24.95
CA ARG A 14 5.35 7.04 -25.37
C ARG A 14 4.13 6.11 -25.52
N GLY A 15 2.95 6.53 -25.10
CA GLY A 15 1.74 5.69 -25.10
C GLY A 15 1.80 4.53 -24.10
N PHE A 16 2.64 4.62 -23.08
CA PHE A 16 2.76 3.63 -22.02
C PHE A 16 3.34 4.22 -20.74
N GLY A 17 2.67 3.99 -19.61
CA GLY A 17 3.18 4.31 -18.29
C GLY A 17 2.42 3.57 -17.18
N ARG A 18 3.17 3.19 -16.15
CA ARG A 18 2.65 2.57 -14.93
C ARG A 18 3.30 3.22 -13.73
N ILE A 19 2.50 3.83 -12.88
CA ILE A 19 2.95 4.42 -11.62
C ILE A 19 2.19 3.73 -10.48
N VAL A 20 2.94 3.19 -9.53
CA VAL A 20 2.40 2.56 -8.33
C VAL A 20 2.96 3.27 -7.12
N ASN A 21 2.10 3.94 -6.36
CA ASN A 21 2.48 4.57 -5.10
C ASN A 21 2.31 3.57 -3.95
N ILE A 22 3.34 3.33 -3.18
CA ILE A 22 3.23 2.58 -1.93
C ILE A 22 2.79 3.55 -0.84
N SER A 23 1.56 3.36 -0.34
CA SER A 23 0.90 4.25 0.61
C SER A 23 0.69 3.56 1.96
N THR A 24 -0.46 3.71 2.57
CA THR A 24 -0.85 3.05 3.83
C THR A 24 -2.38 2.94 3.91
N GLY A 25 -2.89 1.95 4.61
CA GLY A 25 -4.32 1.84 4.93
C GLY A 25 -4.88 3.10 5.60
N ALA A 26 -4.07 3.80 6.41
CA ALA A 26 -4.48 5.04 7.08
C ALA A 26 -4.81 6.21 6.12
N SER A 27 -4.44 6.13 4.85
CA SER A 27 -4.86 7.11 3.84
C SER A 27 -6.34 7.00 3.47
N LYS A 28 -6.92 5.83 3.65
CA LYS A 28 -8.34 5.53 3.37
C LYS A 28 -9.15 5.35 4.66
N PHE A 29 -8.52 4.83 5.70
CA PHE A 29 -9.11 4.52 7.00
C PHE A 29 -8.35 5.27 8.09
N PRO A 30 -8.82 6.48 8.47
CA PRO A 30 -8.15 7.32 9.46
C PRO A 30 -7.99 6.60 10.81
N SER A 31 -6.82 6.76 11.41
CA SER A 31 -6.50 6.23 12.73
C SER A 31 -5.87 7.32 13.58
N GLU A 32 -6.25 7.40 14.84
CA GLU A 32 -5.68 8.35 15.82
C GLU A 32 -4.18 8.15 16.00
N LEU A 33 -3.70 6.92 15.85
CA LEU A 33 -2.27 6.57 15.94
C LEU A 33 -1.46 6.97 14.70
N ARG A 34 -2.11 7.44 13.63
CA ARG A 34 -1.48 7.70 12.33
C ARG A 34 -1.75 9.11 11.79
N THR A 35 -1.99 10.08 12.68
CA THR A 35 -2.37 11.45 12.33
C THR A 35 -1.34 12.22 11.50
N LEU A 36 -0.06 11.89 11.61
CA LEU A 36 1.00 12.48 10.77
C LEU A 36 1.27 11.67 9.49
N SER A 37 0.88 10.39 9.46
CA SER A 37 1.13 9.49 8.34
C SER A 37 -0.05 9.42 7.36
N GLY A 38 -1.28 9.39 7.87
CA GLY A 38 -2.50 9.26 7.07
C GLY A 38 -2.78 10.46 6.16
N PRO A 39 -2.90 11.69 6.71
CA PRO A 39 -3.34 12.86 5.93
C PRO A 39 -2.50 13.17 4.68
N PRO A 40 -1.15 13.22 4.72
CA PRO A 40 -0.37 13.47 3.51
C PRO A 40 -0.52 12.37 2.46
N ARG A 41 -0.76 11.11 2.89
CA ARG A 41 -1.01 10.00 1.97
C ARG A 41 -2.43 9.99 1.43
N ALA A 42 -3.40 10.48 2.19
CA ALA A 42 -4.76 10.73 1.70
C ALA A 42 -4.74 11.82 0.60
N ALA A 43 -3.96 12.88 0.79
CA ALA A 43 -3.75 13.91 -0.23
C ALA A 43 -3.10 13.33 -1.50
N LEU A 44 -2.09 12.45 -1.37
CA LEU A 44 -1.51 11.74 -2.51
C LEU A 44 -2.54 10.85 -3.20
N SER A 45 -3.37 10.12 -2.46
CA SER A 45 -4.41 9.25 -3.03
C SER A 45 -5.43 10.07 -3.83
N ASN A 46 -5.88 11.21 -3.29
CA ASN A 46 -6.78 12.12 -4.01
C ASN A 46 -6.16 12.64 -5.30
N TYR A 47 -4.92 13.12 -5.24
CA TYR A 47 -4.15 13.59 -6.41
C TYR A 47 -4.00 12.48 -7.45
N THR A 48 -3.66 11.25 -7.03
CA THR A 48 -3.53 10.09 -7.91
C THR A 48 -4.80 9.82 -8.68
N VAL A 49 -5.96 9.77 -8.00
CA VAL A 49 -7.26 9.54 -8.63
C VAL A 49 -7.58 10.62 -9.67
N ALA A 50 -7.32 11.88 -9.35
CA ALA A 50 -7.59 13.00 -10.25
C ALA A 50 -6.73 12.93 -11.53
N ILE A 51 -5.40 12.76 -11.38
CA ILE A 51 -4.47 12.73 -12.51
C ILE A 51 -4.65 11.47 -13.36
N SER A 52 -4.92 10.31 -12.74
CA SER A 52 -5.16 9.06 -13.45
C SER A 52 -6.22 9.19 -14.54
N LYS A 53 -7.30 9.92 -14.26
CA LYS A 53 -8.39 10.14 -15.23
C LYS A 53 -7.94 10.93 -16.44
N ALA A 54 -7.04 11.90 -16.26
CA ALA A 54 -6.55 12.74 -17.35
C ALA A 54 -5.61 11.98 -18.30
N VAL A 55 -4.83 11.02 -17.77
CA VAL A 55 -3.76 10.35 -18.51
C VAL A 55 -4.12 8.94 -19.00
N ALA A 56 -5.23 8.36 -18.54
CA ALA A 56 -5.65 7.01 -18.89
C ALA A 56 -5.79 6.78 -20.41
N LYS A 57 -6.25 7.79 -21.15
CA LYS A 57 -6.36 7.74 -22.63
C LYS A 57 -5.03 7.53 -23.35
N TYR A 58 -3.92 7.79 -22.70
CA TYR A 58 -2.56 7.58 -23.23
C TYR A 58 -1.96 6.23 -22.78
N ASN A 59 -2.78 5.30 -22.28
CA ASN A 59 -2.33 4.04 -21.69
C ASN A 59 -1.36 4.23 -20.51
N VAL A 60 -1.58 5.30 -19.74
CA VAL A 60 -0.84 5.56 -18.49
C VAL A 60 -1.78 5.31 -17.32
N THR A 61 -1.37 4.46 -16.37
CA THR A 61 -2.14 4.21 -15.15
C THR A 61 -1.35 4.62 -13.91
N ILE A 62 -2.06 5.18 -12.94
CA ILE A 62 -1.49 5.55 -11.64
C ILE A 62 -2.38 4.94 -10.56
N ASN A 63 -1.83 4.07 -9.73
CA ASN A 63 -2.56 3.39 -8.66
C ASN A 63 -1.80 3.47 -7.34
N ASN A 64 -2.51 3.27 -6.24
CA ASN A 64 -1.93 3.22 -4.90
C ASN A 64 -2.09 1.81 -4.32
N LEU A 65 -1.03 1.27 -3.73
CA LEU A 65 -1.07 0.08 -2.89
C LEU A 65 -1.03 0.48 -1.41
N LEU A 66 -1.95 -0.05 -0.64
CA LEU A 66 -2.12 0.24 0.78
C LEU A 66 -1.83 -1.01 1.60
N PRO A 67 -0.57 -1.21 2.01
CA PRO A 67 -0.19 -2.38 2.80
C PRO A 67 -0.77 -2.34 4.21
N GLY A 68 -1.16 -3.51 4.72
CA GLY A 68 -1.26 -3.81 6.13
C GLY A 68 0.08 -4.24 6.71
N MET A 69 0.05 -5.19 7.64
CA MET A 69 1.26 -5.73 8.27
C MET A 69 1.89 -6.82 7.40
N HIS A 70 3.18 -6.64 7.09
CA HIS A 70 3.97 -7.59 6.31
C HIS A 70 5.30 -7.89 7.01
N HIS A 71 5.85 -9.07 6.75
CA HIS A 71 7.17 -9.50 7.23
C HIS A 71 8.29 -8.80 6.45
N THR A 72 8.48 -7.50 6.66
CA THR A 72 9.60 -6.74 6.12
C THR A 72 10.82 -6.81 7.05
N ALA A 73 12.02 -6.53 6.56
CA ALA A 73 13.22 -6.46 7.40
C ALA A 73 13.02 -5.51 8.61
N THR A 74 12.44 -4.32 8.36
CA THR A 74 12.14 -3.34 9.42
C THR A 74 11.11 -3.87 10.43
N SER A 75 10.08 -4.60 9.99
CA SER A 75 9.10 -5.18 10.92
C SER A 75 9.71 -6.31 11.74
N GLN A 76 10.56 -7.14 11.13
CA GLN A 76 11.27 -8.20 11.83
C GLN A 76 12.22 -7.65 12.90
N GLU A 77 12.99 -6.61 12.57
CA GLU A 77 13.87 -5.93 13.52
C GLU A 77 13.06 -5.36 14.70
N ARG A 78 12.04 -4.55 14.41
CA ARG A 78 11.19 -3.93 15.43
C ARG A 78 10.51 -4.94 16.34
N PHE A 79 9.89 -5.98 15.78
CA PHE A 79 9.20 -7.00 16.58
C PHE A 79 10.18 -7.90 17.32
N GLY A 80 11.39 -8.11 16.77
CA GLY A 80 12.47 -8.77 17.48
C GLY A 80 12.99 -7.97 18.69
N GLU A 81 12.98 -6.63 18.64
CA GLU A 81 13.28 -5.77 19.78
C GLU A 81 12.19 -5.87 20.85
N ILE A 82 10.92 -5.77 20.47
CA ILE A 82 9.79 -5.92 21.40
C ILE A 82 9.81 -7.30 22.06
N ALA A 83 10.11 -8.35 21.32
CA ALA A 83 10.24 -9.70 21.85
C ALA A 83 11.28 -9.80 22.95
N ARG A 84 12.46 -9.21 22.73
CA ARG A 84 13.53 -9.15 23.74
C ARG A 84 13.14 -8.34 24.98
N GLU A 85 12.45 -7.20 24.79
CA GLU A 85 11.99 -6.35 25.90
C GLU A 85 10.91 -7.03 26.76
N GLN A 86 10.08 -7.89 26.15
CA GLN A 86 8.97 -8.57 26.82
C GLN A 86 9.28 -10.00 27.25
N ASP A 87 10.50 -10.48 27.06
CA ASP A 87 10.91 -11.87 27.29
C ASP A 87 9.98 -12.88 26.55
N LYS A 88 9.67 -12.56 25.30
CA LYS A 88 8.84 -13.37 24.38
C LYS A 88 9.62 -13.79 23.16
N THR A 89 9.09 -14.75 22.42
CA THR A 89 9.54 -15.09 21.07
C THR A 89 8.99 -14.05 20.06
N TYR A 90 9.60 -13.98 18.88
CA TYR A 90 9.11 -13.17 17.77
C TYR A 90 7.68 -13.57 17.36
N GLU A 91 7.43 -14.87 17.30
CA GLU A 91 6.15 -15.46 16.94
C GLU A 91 5.03 -15.10 17.93
N GLU A 92 5.34 -15.08 19.22
CA GLU A 92 4.40 -14.65 20.26
C GLU A 92 4.04 -13.18 20.11
N VAL A 93 5.03 -12.30 19.87
CA VAL A 93 4.76 -10.88 19.63
C VAL A 93 3.93 -10.67 18.37
N VAL A 94 4.27 -11.36 17.28
CA VAL A 94 3.48 -11.29 16.04
C VAL A 94 2.04 -11.77 16.28
N LYS A 95 1.86 -12.81 17.06
CA LYS A 95 0.52 -13.32 17.42
C LYS A 95 -0.26 -12.30 18.23
N ASP A 96 0.35 -11.68 19.26
CA ASP A 96 -0.30 -10.64 20.05
C ASP A 96 -0.80 -9.49 19.16
N TRP A 97 -0.01 -9.08 18.17
CA TRP A 97 -0.41 -8.04 17.22
C TRP A 97 -1.52 -8.50 16.27
N ILE A 98 -1.52 -9.76 15.84
CA ILE A 98 -2.61 -10.33 15.03
C ILE A 98 -3.92 -10.29 15.81
N ASP A 99 -3.89 -10.68 17.08
CA ASP A 99 -5.05 -10.70 17.96
C ASP A 99 -5.55 -9.29 18.30
N GLU A 100 -4.63 -8.36 18.62
CA GLU A 100 -4.95 -6.97 18.91
C GLU A 100 -5.61 -6.26 17.71
N TRP A 101 -5.06 -6.44 16.52
CA TRP A 101 -5.56 -5.81 15.30
C TRP A 101 -6.64 -6.63 14.61
N LYS A 102 -6.97 -7.80 15.16
CA LYS A 102 -8.00 -8.71 14.64
C LYS A 102 -7.82 -8.98 13.15
N ILE A 103 -6.61 -9.36 12.76
CA ILE A 103 -6.28 -9.64 11.36
C ILE A 103 -7.03 -10.90 10.92
N PRO A 104 -8.02 -10.84 10.01
CA PRO A 104 -8.80 -12.02 9.63
C PRO A 104 -7.98 -13.14 8.98
N ALA A 105 -6.88 -12.79 8.29
CA ALA A 105 -5.97 -13.77 7.71
C ALA A 105 -5.15 -14.55 8.75
N GLU A 106 -5.20 -14.17 10.04
CA GLU A 106 -4.46 -14.77 11.17
C GLU A 106 -2.94 -14.83 10.95
N ARG A 107 -2.42 -13.94 10.11
CA ARG A 107 -0.98 -13.82 9.85
C ARG A 107 -0.63 -12.43 9.31
N PHE A 108 0.65 -12.10 9.34
CA PHE A 108 1.19 -11.01 8.52
C PHE A 108 1.32 -11.49 7.06
N GLY A 109 1.29 -10.55 6.13
CA GLY A 109 1.56 -10.81 4.71
C GLY A 109 3.03 -11.08 4.44
N ASN A 110 3.31 -11.90 3.43
CA ASN A 110 4.67 -12.03 2.90
C ASN A 110 4.97 -10.91 1.91
N ILE A 111 6.23 -10.51 1.82
CA ILE A 111 6.65 -9.43 0.91
C ILE A 111 6.43 -9.80 -0.55
N GLU A 112 6.53 -11.09 -0.89
CA GLU A 112 6.30 -11.62 -2.23
C GLU A 112 4.83 -11.46 -2.66
N GLU A 113 3.88 -11.63 -1.76
CA GLU A 113 2.45 -11.44 -2.03
C GLU A 113 2.16 -9.98 -2.42
N PHE A 114 2.76 -9.04 -1.69
CA PHE A 114 2.67 -7.63 -2.02
C PHE A 114 3.39 -7.28 -3.32
N GLY A 115 4.60 -7.83 -3.51
CA GLY A 115 5.41 -7.65 -4.71
C GLY A 115 4.72 -8.15 -5.97
N ALA A 116 4.01 -9.29 -5.90
CA ALA A 116 3.27 -9.86 -7.02
C ALA A 116 2.15 -8.91 -7.51
N ILE A 117 1.41 -8.28 -6.59
CA ILE A 117 0.38 -7.30 -6.95
C ILE A 117 1.01 -6.04 -7.55
N CYS A 118 2.12 -5.56 -6.98
CA CYS A 118 2.86 -4.43 -7.53
C CYS A 118 3.33 -4.72 -8.96
N ALA A 119 3.93 -5.87 -9.20
CA ALA A 119 4.38 -6.30 -10.52
C ALA A 119 3.21 -6.42 -11.52
N MET A 120 2.08 -6.98 -11.11
CA MET A 120 0.87 -7.04 -11.92
C MET A 120 0.40 -5.64 -12.32
N LEU A 121 0.36 -4.69 -11.41
CA LEU A 121 -0.03 -3.31 -11.70
C LEU A 121 0.95 -2.59 -12.63
N CYS A 122 2.21 -3.00 -12.65
CA CYS A 122 3.22 -2.48 -13.58
C CYS A 122 3.16 -3.12 -14.98
N SER A 123 2.34 -4.15 -15.17
CA SER A 123 2.24 -4.92 -16.41
C SER A 123 1.18 -4.36 -17.39
N ASN A 124 1.12 -4.95 -18.59
CA ASN A 124 0.09 -4.65 -19.57
C ASN A 124 -1.31 -5.13 -19.13
N GLN A 125 -1.41 -6.17 -18.29
CA GLN A 125 -2.67 -6.72 -17.81
C GLN A 125 -3.46 -5.72 -16.96
N ALA A 126 -2.78 -4.75 -16.35
CA ALA A 126 -3.40 -3.72 -15.51
C ALA A 126 -3.81 -2.45 -16.26
N SER A 127 -3.87 -2.47 -17.59
CA SER A 127 -4.18 -1.29 -18.42
C SER A 127 -5.56 -0.68 -18.13
N TYR A 128 -6.48 -1.45 -17.57
CA TYR A 128 -7.84 -0.99 -17.22
C TYR A 128 -8.03 -0.73 -15.72
N ILE A 129 -6.95 -0.84 -14.93
CA ILE A 129 -6.94 -0.50 -13.48
C ILE A 129 -6.39 0.91 -13.34
N VAL A 130 -7.26 1.88 -13.09
CA VAL A 130 -6.94 3.31 -13.16
C VAL A 130 -7.39 4.03 -11.89
N GLY A 131 -6.47 4.68 -11.20
CA GLY A 131 -6.78 5.52 -10.05
C GLY A 131 -7.25 4.76 -8.81
N GLN A 132 -6.88 3.49 -8.66
CA GLN A 132 -7.36 2.66 -7.57
C GLN A 132 -6.50 2.78 -6.32
N ASN A 133 -7.16 2.62 -5.17
CA ASN A 133 -6.53 2.45 -3.85
C ASN A 133 -6.73 1.00 -3.43
N ILE A 134 -5.75 0.17 -3.69
CA ILE A 134 -5.81 -1.29 -3.49
C ILE A 134 -5.25 -1.62 -2.11
N VAL A 135 -6.09 -2.15 -1.25
CA VAL A 135 -5.73 -2.56 0.11
C VAL A 135 -5.21 -3.99 0.08
N ILE A 136 -4.07 -4.24 0.73
CA ILE A 136 -3.44 -5.55 0.89
C ILE A 136 -3.07 -5.70 2.36
N ASP A 137 -4.02 -6.12 3.19
CA ASP A 137 -3.92 -6.04 4.65
C ASP A 137 -4.43 -7.26 5.41
N GLY A 138 -4.69 -8.37 4.72
CA GLY A 138 -5.20 -9.58 5.36
C GLY A 138 -6.64 -9.45 5.88
N GLY A 139 -7.39 -8.44 5.40
CA GLY A 139 -8.79 -8.23 5.75
C GLY A 139 -9.02 -7.33 6.97
N ILE A 140 -7.98 -6.65 7.50
CA ILE A 140 -8.12 -5.73 8.64
C ILE A 140 -9.14 -4.65 8.36
N THR A 141 -9.13 -4.13 7.14
CA THR A 141 -9.98 -3.01 6.78
C THR A 141 -11.40 -3.47 6.50
N ASN A 142 -12.34 -2.95 7.25
CA ASN A 142 -13.76 -3.24 7.11
C ASN A 142 -14.45 -2.10 6.32
N SER A 143 -14.43 -2.20 4.99
CA SER A 143 -15.11 -1.24 4.11
C SER A 143 -15.53 -1.92 2.81
N THR A 144 -16.69 -1.54 2.33
CA THR A 144 -17.22 -1.97 1.03
C THR A 144 -16.83 -1.03 -0.11
N PHE A 145 -16.21 0.13 0.20
CA PHE A 145 -15.82 1.17 -0.78
C PHE A 145 -14.40 1.64 -0.57
#